data_c5ae5896885f269866309a49e06ee22c
#
_entry.id   c5ae5896885f269866309a49e06ee22c
#
_cell.length_a   1.000
_cell.length_b   1.000
_cell.length_c   1.000
_cell.angle_alpha   90.00
_cell.angle_beta   90.00
_cell.angle_gamma   90.00
#
_symmetry.space_group_name_H-M   'P 1'
#
loop_
_entity.id
_entity.type
_entity.pdbx_description
1 polymer ?
#
loop_
_entity_poly.entity_id
_entity_poly.type
_entity_poly.pdbx_seq_one_letter_code
_entity_poly.pdbx_strand_id
1 'polypeptide(L)'
;VCASEKIKIGLLVPMTGTNKELGQSIIKAVSLALKDIDSDLIEIIPKDTATKPNQTLRSAFELKQMGVKVVIGPIFYESITYLDEMKGLTFLSLTNKTLDLPKNVISAGINSTSQLNTIKKFLEKNNIQRTIFLTPMQDFEFEVKRGMKNSKIKIFKEYVYNTDPTKLTNQIEEITNYKIRKQNLEDEIYRIKKSNEINKEKKIKRLEKRYSLGGLNFDAVVIADFDESLKSVATSLLYTDVSPKNKYFIALNQWFNQSLLDET
;
A
#
# COMPACT_ATOMS: atom_id res chain seq x y z
N VAL A 1 40.29 12.81 29.98
CA VAL A 1 38.94 12.41 29.54
C VAL A 1 39.07 12.09 28.08
N CYS A 2 39.14 10.80 27.69
CA CYS A 2 39.03 10.42 26.29
C CYS A 2 37.63 10.79 25.82
N ALA A 3 37.50 11.76 24.91
CA ALA A 3 36.27 12.00 24.22
C ALA A 3 35.89 10.73 23.43
N SER A 4 34.80 10.08 23.74
CA SER A 4 34.37 8.91 22.99
C SER A 4 34.05 9.37 21.56
N GLU A 5 34.64 8.67 20.59
CA GLU A 5 34.46 9.00 19.18
C GLU A 5 32.97 8.83 18.81
N LYS A 6 32.33 9.88 18.28
CA LYS A 6 30.93 9.82 17.91
C LYS A 6 30.72 8.90 16.70
N ILE A 7 29.67 8.11 16.76
CA ILE A 7 29.21 7.29 15.65
C ILE A 7 28.53 8.22 14.62
N LYS A 8 29.17 8.41 13.47
CA LYS A 8 28.66 9.25 12.39
C LYS A 8 27.75 8.44 11.48
N ILE A 9 26.50 8.89 11.33
CA ILE A 9 25.50 8.32 10.42
C ILE A 9 25.14 9.39 9.39
N GLY A 10 25.25 9.05 8.10
CA GLY A 10 24.83 9.93 7.02
C GLY A 10 23.31 9.91 6.87
N LEU A 11 22.74 11.01 6.41
CA LEU A 11 21.33 11.13 6.06
C LEU A 11 21.20 11.73 4.66
N LEU A 12 20.82 10.91 3.67
CA LEU A 12 20.63 11.31 2.28
C LEU A 12 19.15 11.58 2.01
N VAL A 13 18.79 12.86 1.91
CA VAL A 13 17.41 13.31 1.69
C VAL A 13 17.38 14.48 0.70
N PRO A 14 16.28 14.72 -0.01
CA PRO A 14 16.14 15.90 -0.86
C PRO A 14 15.96 17.14 0.02
N MET A 15 16.99 17.99 0.08
CA MET A 15 16.93 19.26 0.80
C MET A 15 16.59 20.42 -0.14
N THR A 16 16.73 20.19 -1.45
CA THR A 16 16.37 21.12 -2.53
C THR A 16 15.48 20.44 -3.57
N GLY A 17 14.88 21.23 -4.47
CA GLY A 17 13.99 20.73 -5.53
C GLY A 17 12.56 20.45 -5.07
N THR A 18 11.81 19.76 -5.91
CA THR A 18 10.35 19.49 -5.73
C THR A 18 10.02 18.70 -4.46
N ASN A 19 10.92 17.83 -4.03
CA ASN A 19 10.70 16.95 -2.88
C ASN A 19 11.31 17.49 -1.56
N LYS A 20 11.63 18.78 -1.51
CA LYS A 20 12.24 19.43 -0.34
C LYS A 20 11.45 19.24 0.95
N GLU A 21 10.13 19.37 0.89
CA GLU A 21 9.25 19.23 2.07
C GLU A 21 9.32 17.84 2.68
N LEU A 22 9.37 16.80 1.83
CA LEU A 22 9.55 15.43 2.28
C LEU A 22 10.91 15.24 2.97
N GLY A 23 11.97 15.80 2.38
CA GLY A 23 13.31 15.77 2.99
C GLY A 23 13.34 16.44 4.37
N GLN A 24 12.71 17.60 4.50
CA GLN A 24 12.58 18.30 5.79
C GLN A 24 11.79 17.49 6.82
N SER A 25 10.73 16.82 6.39
CA SER A 25 9.94 15.95 7.28
C SER A 25 10.76 14.79 7.83
N ILE A 26 11.60 14.20 7.00
CA ILE A 26 12.50 13.10 7.43
C ILE A 26 13.58 13.62 8.37
N ILE A 27 14.18 14.79 8.10
CA ILE A 27 15.16 15.40 9.01
C ILE A 27 14.52 15.64 10.39
N LYS A 28 13.31 16.15 10.45
CA LYS A 28 12.56 16.32 11.70
C LYS A 28 12.31 15.00 12.42
N ALA A 29 11.89 13.95 11.69
CA ALA A 29 11.66 12.63 12.25
C ALA A 29 12.93 12.02 12.84
N VAL A 30 14.07 12.13 12.13
CA VAL A 30 15.37 11.68 12.62
C VAL A 30 15.81 12.48 13.86
N SER A 31 15.59 13.79 13.88
CA SER A 31 15.90 14.64 15.03
C SER A 31 15.07 14.25 16.26
N LEU A 32 13.79 13.92 16.09
CA LEU A 32 12.93 13.41 17.16
C LEU A 32 13.43 12.06 17.68
N ALA A 33 13.76 11.13 16.79
CA ALA A 33 14.31 9.83 17.17
C ALA A 33 15.63 9.95 17.94
N LEU A 34 16.52 10.86 17.55
CA LEU A 34 17.75 11.14 18.31
C LEU A 34 17.47 11.65 19.72
N LYS A 35 16.47 12.52 19.85
CA LYS A 35 16.05 13.04 21.17
C LYS A 35 15.48 11.92 22.05
N ASP A 36 14.71 11.00 21.48
CA ASP A 36 14.16 9.86 22.21
C ASP A 36 15.24 8.84 22.62
N ILE A 37 16.30 8.67 21.80
CA ILE A 37 17.46 7.82 22.11
C ILE A 37 18.29 8.42 23.23
N ASP A 38 18.29 9.73 23.40
CA ASP A 38 19.01 10.51 24.41
C ASP A 38 20.51 10.12 24.53
N SER A 39 21.19 10.03 23.38
CA SER A 39 22.59 9.63 23.29
C SER A 39 23.44 10.65 22.57
N ASP A 40 24.46 11.17 23.28
CA ASP A 40 25.46 12.08 22.71
C ASP A 40 26.46 11.38 21.79
N LEU A 41 26.40 10.04 21.70
CA LEU A 41 27.34 9.24 20.91
C LEU A 41 26.98 9.18 19.42
N ILE A 42 25.80 9.60 19.03
CA ILE A 42 25.33 9.55 17.63
C ILE A 42 25.34 10.94 17.04
N GLU A 43 25.96 11.08 15.87
CA GLU A 43 25.96 12.29 15.06
C GLU A 43 25.33 11.99 13.71
N ILE A 44 24.25 12.71 13.37
CA ILE A 44 23.61 12.62 12.05
C ILE A 44 24.11 13.73 11.15
N ILE A 45 24.57 13.35 9.95
CA ILE A 45 25.11 14.28 8.96
C ILE A 45 24.19 14.30 7.74
N PRO A 46 23.29 15.30 7.62
CA PRO A 46 22.40 15.41 6.47
C PRO A 46 23.15 15.92 5.23
N LYS A 47 22.81 15.34 4.07
CA LYS A 47 23.32 15.74 2.76
C LYS A 47 22.19 15.72 1.74
N ASP A 48 22.23 16.70 0.82
CA ASP A 48 21.21 16.88 -0.19
C ASP A 48 21.36 15.88 -1.35
N THR A 49 20.26 15.23 -1.72
CA THR A 49 20.17 14.40 -2.91
C THR A 49 19.59 15.14 -4.11
N ALA A 50 18.86 16.23 -3.86
CA ALA A 50 18.04 16.93 -4.86
C ALA A 50 17.17 15.98 -5.72
N THR A 51 16.93 14.74 -5.24
CA THR A 51 16.27 13.64 -5.98
C THR A 51 17.00 13.28 -7.30
N LYS A 52 18.31 13.53 -7.40
CA LYS A 52 19.13 13.30 -8.60
C LYS A 52 20.24 12.29 -8.33
N PRO A 53 20.44 11.27 -9.20
CA PRO A 53 21.48 10.25 -9.01
C PRO A 53 22.89 10.83 -8.82
N ASN A 54 23.30 11.76 -9.68
CA ASN A 54 24.64 12.36 -9.62
C ASN A 54 24.86 13.19 -8.35
N GLN A 55 23.85 13.93 -7.90
CA GLN A 55 23.95 14.70 -6.67
C GLN A 55 23.99 13.76 -5.45
N THR A 56 23.23 12.68 -5.49
CA THR A 56 23.24 11.65 -4.44
C THR A 56 24.61 10.99 -4.32
N LEU A 57 25.22 10.63 -5.45
CA LEU A 57 26.56 10.05 -5.49
C LEU A 57 27.59 11.01 -4.90
N ARG A 58 27.56 12.29 -5.28
CA ARG A 58 28.45 13.32 -4.75
C ARG A 58 28.29 13.47 -3.22
N SER A 59 27.06 13.56 -2.76
CA SER A 59 26.75 13.66 -1.33
C SER A 59 27.20 12.41 -0.55
N ALA A 60 27.05 11.22 -1.13
CA ALA A 60 27.57 9.97 -0.55
C ALA A 60 29.09 9.95 -0.45
N PHE A 61 29.77 10.46 -1.48
CA PHE A 61 31.23 10.58 -1.45
C PHE A 61 31.72 11.52 -0.32
N GLU A 62 31.09 12.67 -0.15
CA GLU A 62 31.39 13.59 0.95
C GLU A 62 31.19 12.92 2.32
N LEU A 63 30.10 12.18 2.52
CA LEU A 63 29.85 11.42 3.74
C LEU A 63 30.95 10.40 4.01
N LYS A 64 31.40 9.70 2.97
CA LYS A 64 32.51 8.74 3.08
C LYS A 64 33.81 9.41 3.53
N GLN A 65 34.15 10.58 2.99
CA GLN A 65 35.33 11.37 3.41
C GLN A 65 35.23 11.82 4.86
N MET A 66 34.02 12.03 5.39
CA MET A 66 33.79 12.38 6.80
C MET A 66 33.86 11.16 7.74
N GLY A 67 34.17 9.97 7.23
CA GLY A 67 34.29 8.75 8.02
C GLY A 67 32.96 8.03 8.29
N VAL A 68 31.90 8.41 7.61
CA VAL A 68 30.60 7.72 7.70
C VAL A 68 30.71 6.32 7.10
N LYS A 69 30.08 5.34 7.72
CA LYS A 69 29.97 3.95 7.22
C LYS A 69 28.54 3.53 6.93
N VAL A 70 27.56 4.10 7.62
CA VAL A 70 26.14 3.81 7.47
C VAL A 70 25.40 5.08 7.12
N VAL A 71 24.52 4.98 6.12
CA VAL A 71 23.75 6.09 5.60
C VAL A 71 22.27 5.72 5.60
N ILE A 72 21.41 6.56 6.18
CA ILE A 72 19.96 6.49 6.06
C ILE A 72 19.55 7.24 4.80
N GLY A 73 18.79 6.58 3.94
CA GLY A 73 18.46 7.09 2.60
C GLY A 73 19.33 6.45 1.50
N PRO A 74 19.16 6.90 0.26
CA PRO A 74 18.18 7.87 -0.21
C PRO A 74 16.73 7.34 -0.17
N ILE A 75 15.76 8.23 -0.47
CA ILE A 75 14.34 7.91 -0.43
C ILE A 75 13.90 7.26 -1.75
N PHE A 76 14.27 7.89 -2.85
CA PHE A 76 13.80 7.53 -4.19
C PHE A 76 14.72 6.52 -4.86
N TYR A 77 14.11 5.58 -5.60
CA TYR A 77 14.84 4.53 -6.29
C TYR A 77 15.83 5.08 -7.33
N GLU A 78 15.46 6.12 -8.08
CA GLU A 78 16.34 6.74 -9.08
C GLU A 78 17.65 7.24 -8.44
N SER A 79 17.60 7.71 -7.21
CA SER A 79 18.77 8.20 -6.47
C SER A 79 19.75 7.09 -6.06
N ILE A 80 19.40 5.82 -6.26
CA ILE A 80 20.24 4.66 -5.88
C ILE A 80 21.20 4.27 -6.98
N THR A 81 20.96 4.70 -8.23
CA THR A 81 21.54 4.16 -9.48
C THR A 81 23.06 3.96 -9.47
N TYR A 82 23.83 4.84 -8.80
CA TYR A 82 25.31 4.79 -8.81
C TYR A 82 25.90 4.46 -7.42
N LEU A 83 25.09 4.06 -6.45
CA LEU A 83 25.58 3.85 -5.09
C LEU A 83 26.42 2.58 -4.92
N ASP A 84 26.42 1.65 -5.87
CA ASP A 84 27.32 0.50 -5.92
C ASP A 84 28.81 0.92 -6.06
N GLU A 85 29.08 2.12 -6.57
CA GLU A 85 30.44 2.70 -6.62
C GLU A 85 30.96 3.09 -5.23
N MET A 86 30.08 3.29 -4.25
CA MET A 86 30.43 3.72 -2.89
C MET A 86 30.80 2.55 -1.99
N LYS A 87 31.85 1.82 -2.37
CA LYS A 87 32.39 0.72 -1.56
C LYS A 87 32.74 1.19 -0.14
N GLY A 88 32.33 0.40 0.87
CA GLY A 88 32.56 0.72 2.29
C GLY A 88 31.48 1.59 2.93
N LEU A 89 30.46 2.04 2.18
CA LEU A 89 29.21 2.58 2.71
C LEU A 89 28.10 1.54 2.62
N THR A 90 27.27 1.46 3.65
CA THR A 90 26.00 0.72 3.65
C THR A 90 24.87 1.72 3.70
N PHE A 91 23.94 1.59 2.76
CA PHE A 91 22.78 2.47 2.65
C PHE A 91 21.51 1.76 3.12
N LEU A 92 20.81 2.35 4.08
CA LEU A 92 19.46 1.96 4.48
C LEU A 92 18.47 2.84 3.70
N SER A 93 18.23 2.47 2.44
CA SER A 93 17.36 3.25 1.57
C SER A 93 15.90 3.14 1.97
N LEU A 94 15.20 4.27 1.99
CA LEU A 94 13.77 4.34 2.29
C LEU A 94 12.88 3.99 1.09
N THR A 95 13.47 3.53 -0.02
CA THR A 95 12.73 3.04 -1.18
C THR A 95 11.85 1.84 -0.83
N ASN A 96 10.69 1.78 -1.47
CA ASN A 96 9.80 0.62 -1.39
C ASN A 96 10.17 -0.51 -2.38
N LYS A 97 11.04 -0.24 -3.35
CA LYS A 97 11.55 -1.27 -4.28
C LYS A 97 12.52 -2.21 -3.59
N THR A 98 12.46 -3.49 -3.95
CA THR A 98 13.30 -4.56 -3.41
C THR A 98 14.08 -5.31 -4.47
N LEU A 99 13.87 -4.96 -5.75
CA LEU A 99 14.53 -5.55 -6.91
C LEU A 99 15.65 -4.66 -7.42
N ASP A 100 16.68 -5.31 -7.97
CA ASP A 100 17.80 -4.66 -8.65
C ASP A 100 18.52 -3.60 -7.81
N LEU A 101 18.54 -3.81 -6.48
CA LEU A 101 19.28 -2.96 -5.58
C LEU A 101 20.78 -3.29 -5.60
N PRO A 102 21.66 -2.26 -5.57
CA PRO A 102 23.08 -2.46 -5.33
C PRO A 102 23.35 -3.29 -4.05
N LYS A 103 24.43 -4.07 -4.04
CA LYS A 103 24.76 -4.97 -2.91
C LYS A 103 24.93 -4.26 -1.56
N ASN A 104 25.31 -3.00 -1.58
CA ASN A 104 25.51 -2.14 -0.42
C ASN A 104 24.26 -1.32 -0.05
N VAL A 105 23.12 -1.56 -0.72
CA VAL A 105 21.83 -0.91 -0.46
C VAL A 105 20.84 -1.91 0.10
N ILE A 106 20.30 -1.61 1.27
CA ILE A 106 19.26 -2.37 1.96
C ILE A 106 17.96 -1.56 1.88
N SER A 107 16.89 -2.14 1.33
CA SER A 107 15.57 -1.50 1.37
C SER A 107 15.03 -1.53 2.81
N ALA A 108 14.92 -0.36 3.41
CA ALA A 108 14.32 -0.12 4.72
C ALA A 108 12.93 0.55 4.61
N GLY A 109 12.47 0.81 3.38
CA GLY A 109 11.15 1.36 3.13
C GLY A 109 10.03 0.33 3.31
N ILE A 110 8.80 0.83 3.38
CA ILE A 110 7.61 -0.02 3.44
C ILE A 110 7.38 -0.60 2.04
N ASN A 111 7.72 -1.88 1.87
CA ASN A 111 7.54 -2.60 0.62
C ASN A 111 6.33 -3.54 0.64
N SER A 112 5.96 -4.11 -0.50
CA SER A 112 4.80 -5.00 -0.64
C SER A 112 4.86 -6.20 0.33
N THR A 113 6.03 -6.78 0.58
CA THR A 113 6.18 -7.90 1.51
C THR A 113 5.87 -7.49 2.96
N SER A 114 6.36 -6.34 3.42
CA SER A 114 6.11 -5.85 4.78
C SER A 114 4.63 -5.50 4.99
N GLN A 115 4.01 -4.89 3.99
CA GLN A 115 2.58 -4.57 4.00
C GLN A 115 1.73 -5.84 4.05
N LEU A 116 2.02 -6.81 3.17
CA LEU A 116 1.27 -8.07 3.12
C LEU A 116 1.46 -8.91 4.39
N ASN A 117 2.62 -8.84 5.05
CA ASN A 117 2.80 -9.43 6.37
C ASN A 117 1.89 -8.79 7.43
N THR A 118 1.69 -7.47 7.38
CA THR A 118 0.79 -6.75 8.27
C THR A 118 -0.67 -7.12 7.98
N ILE A 119 -1.06 -7.16 6.70
CA ILE A 119 -2.39 -7.59 6.28
C ILE A 119 -2.65 -9.03 6.72
N LYS A 120 -1.70 -9.94 6.54
CA LYS A 120 -1.79 -11.32 7.01
C LYS A 120 -2.11 -11.41 8.50
N LYS A 121 -1.36 -10.67 9.33
CA LYS A 121 -1.62 -10.63 10.79
C LYS A 121 -3.02 -10.10 11.11
N PHE A 122 -3.50 -9.10 10.38
CA PHE A 122 -4.85 -8.56 10.53
C PHE A 122 -5.91 -9.61 10.18
N LEU A 123 -5.76 -10.31 9.04
CA LEU A 123 -6.69 -11.35 8.60
C LEU A 123 -6.75 -12.51 9.61
N GLU A 124 -5.60 -12.96 10.10
CA GLU A 124 -5.49 -14.01 11.12
C GLU A 124 -6.15 -13.60 12.45
N LYS A 125 -5.86 -12.38 12.93
CA LYS A 125 -6.44 -11.84 14.17
C LYS A 125 -7.97 -11.74 14.11
N ASN A 126 -8.53 -11.45 12.93
CA ASN A 126 -9.98 -11.29 12.75
C ASN A 126 -10.66 -12.56 12.19
N ASN A 127 -9.95 -13.69 12.11
CA ASN A 127 -10.47 -14.97 11.60
C ASN A 127 -11.06 -14.85 10.18
N ILE A 128 -10.49 -14.00 9.33
CA ILE A 128 -10.92 -13.78 7.95
C ILE A 128 -10.30 -14.88 7.07
N GLN A 129 -11.14 -15.72 6.46
CA GLN A 129 -10.66 -16.90 5.74
C GLN A 129 -10.68 -16.75 4.23
N ARG A 130 -11.68 -16.07 3.69
CA ARG A 130 -11.86 -15.93 2.25
C ARG A 130 -11.52 -14.51 1.82
N THR A 131 -10.24 -14.27 1.59
CA THR A 131 -9.73 -12.99 1.09
C THR A 131 -9.45 -13.07 -0.40
N ILE A 132 -10.07 -12.19 -1.18
CA ILE A 132 -9.74 -12.01 -2.58
C ILE A 132 -8.73 -10.89 -2.76
N PHE A 133 -7.88 -11.02 -3.78
CA PHE A 133 -6.93 -9.99 -4.19
C PHE A 133 -7.33 -9.44 -5.55
N LEU A 134 -7.35 -8.13 -5.65
CA LEU A 134 -7.54 -7.38 -6.89
C LEU A 134 -6.24 -6.66 -7.22
N THR A 135 -5.60 -7.06 -8.31
CA THR A 135 -4.32 -6.52 -8.76
C THR A 135 -4.50 -5.92 -10.15
N PRO A 136 -4.06 -4.69 -10.43
CA PRO A 136 -4.13 -4.11 -11.77
C PRO A 136 -3.19 -4.82 -12.73
N MET A 137 -3.54 -4.89 -13.99
CA MET A 137 -2.69 -5.39 -15.07
C MET A 137 -1.65 -4.33 -15.44
N GLN A 138 -0.58 -4.20 -14.64
CA GLN A 138 0.50 -3.23 -14.77
C GLN A 138 1.83 -3.79 -14.24
N ASP A 139 2.94 -3.06 -14.43
CA ASP A 139 4.27 -3.45 -13.95
C ASP A 139 4.33 -3.71 -12.43
N PHE A 140 3.45 -3.07 -11.66
CA PHE A 140 3.31 -3.26 -10.22
C PHE A 140 2.82 -4.68 -9.83
N GLU A 141 2.16 -5.40 -10.71
CA GLU A 141 1.70 -6.78 -10.50
C GLU A 141 2.83 -7.70 -10.02
N PHE A 142 4.02 -7.55 -10.61
CA PHE A 142 5.16 -8.39 -10.26
C PHE A 142 5.63 -8.19 -8.81
N GLU A 143 5.71 -6.94 -8.34
CA GLU A 143 6.07 -6.61 -6.96
C GLU A 143 5.04 -7.14 -5.96
N VAL A 144 3.77 -7.04 -6.28
CA VAL A 144 2.67 -7.56 -5.45
C VAL A 144 2.75 -9.08 -5.37
N LYS A 145 2.88 -9.78 -6.50
CA LYS A 145 3.00 -11.25 -6.54
C LYS A 145 4.21 -11.75 -5.77
N ARG A 146 5.34 -11.06 -5.87
CA ARG A 146 6.54 -11.36 -5.08
C ARG A 146 6.29 -11.17 -3.58
N GLY A 147 5.64 -10.07 -3.21
CA GLY A 147 5.23 -9.80 -1.84
C GLY A 147 4.30 -10.89 -1.29
N MET A 148 3.32 -11.34 -2.08
CA MET A 148 2.43 -12.44 -1.74
C MET A 148 3.20 -13.74 -1.46
N LYS A 149 4.14 -14.10 -2.34
CA LYS A 149 4.99 -15.28 -2.17
C LYS A 149 5.84 -15.19 -0.91
N ASN A 150 6.49 -14.06 -0.67
CA ASN A 150 7.40 -13.87 0.46
C ASN A 150 6.66 -13.82 1.80
N SER A 151 5.51 -13.17 1.86
CA SER A 151 4.68 -13.09 3.08
C SER A 151 3.97 -14.40 3.41
N LYS A 152 3.83 -15.30 2.43
CA LYS A 152 3.02 -16.52 2.55
C LYS A 152 1.60 -16.23 3.02
N ILE A 153 1.02 -15.11 2.56
CA ILE A 153 -0.36 -14.77 2.88
C ILE A 153 -1.31 -15.76 2.21
N LYS A 154 -2.30 -16.22 2.95
CA LYS A 154 -3.33 -17.10 2.41
C LYS A 154 -4.33 -16.29 1.59
N ILE A 155 -4.47 -16.64 0.33
CA ILE A 155 -5.38 -16.00 -0.62
C ILE A 155 -6.43 -17.00 -1.03
N PHE A 156 -7.70 -16.61 -0.97
CA PHE A 156 -8.79 -17.44 -1.45
C PHE A 156 -8.85 -17.42 -2.98
N LYS A 157 -8.75 -16.22 -3.58
CA LYS A 157 -8.69 -16.05 -5.04
C LYS A 157 -7.99 -14.74 -5.41
N GLU A 158 -7.22 -14.78 -6.48
CA GLU A 158 -6.58 -13.61 -7.08
C GLU A 158 -7.27 -13.28 -8.40
N TYR A 159 -7.47 -12.00 -8.66
CA TYR A 159 -7.99 -11.47 -9.91
C TYR A 159 -7.10 -10.34 -10.40
N VAL A 160 -6.65 -10.47 -11.63
CA VAL A 160 -5.96 -9.39 -12.33
C VAL A 160 -7.00 -8.67 -13.19
N TYR A 161 -7.15 -7.37 -12.99
CA TYR A 161 -8.17 -6.60 -13.67
C TYR A 161 -7.58 -5.58 -14.64
N ASN A 162 -8.40 -5.23 -15.64
CA ASN A 162 -8.09 -4.19 -16.60
C ASN A 162 -8.44 -2.82 -15.99
N THR A 163 -7.55 -1.84 -16.12
CA THR A 163 -7.74 -0.48 -15.58
C THR A 163 -8.69 0.39 -16.41
N ASP A 164 -9.12 -0.05 -17.60
CA ASP A 164 -10.21 0.59 -18.34
C ASP A 164 -11.52 0.51 -17.54
N PRO A 165 -12.17 1.64 -17.19
CA PRO A 165 -13.31 1.66 -16.28
C PRO A 165 -14.47 0.76 -16.69
N THR A 166 -14.75 0.67 -18.01
CA THR A 166 -15.85 -0.17 -18.53
C THR A 166 -15.54 -1.64 -18.34
N LYS A 167 -14.32 -2.06 -18.66
CA LYS A 167 -13.88 -3.45 -18.51
C LYS A 167 -13.78 -3.81 -17.04
N LEU A 168 -13.26 -2.91 -16.21
CA LEU A 168 -13.18 -3.08 -14.77
C LEU A 168 -14.55 -3.34 -14.16
N THR A 169 -15.55 -2.51 -14.46
CA THR A 169 -16.90 -2.68 -13.90
C THR A 169 -17.50 -4.03 -14.28
N ASN A 170 -17.35 -4.47 -15.53
CA ASN A 170 -17.82 -5.79 -15.96
C ASN A 170 -17.09 -6.93 -15.20
N GLN A 171 -15.78 -6.83 -15.01
CA GLN A 171 -15.03 -7.83 -14.24
C GLN A 171 -15.46 -7.88 -12.77
N ILE A 172 -15.71 -6.72 -12.15
CA ILE A 172 -16.20 -6.66 -10.76
C ILE A 172 -17.63 -7.22 -10.66
N GLU A 173 -18.50 -6.99 -11.62
CA GLU A 173 -19.83 -7.63 -11.68
C GLU A 173 -19.72 -9.17 -11.71
N GLU A 174 -18.78 -9.72 -12.47
CA GLU A 174 -18.53 -11.17 -12.55
C GLU A 174 -17.96 -11.70 -11.22
N ILE A 175 -16.94 -11.03 -10.65
CA ILE A 175 -16.29 -11.42 -9.39
C ILE A 175 -17.30 -11.46 -8.24
N THR A 176 -18.24 -10.52 -8.23
CA THR A 176 -19.26 -10.36 -7.18
C THR A 176 -20.56 -11.12 -7.47
N ASN A 177 -20.66 -11.78 -8.63
CA ASN A 177 -21.91 -12.37 -9.14
C ASN A 177 -23.09 -11.39 -9.11
N TYR A 178 -22.85 -10.11 -9.40
CA TYR A 178 -23.83 -9.04 -9.18
C TYR A 178 -25.12 -9.26 -9.99
N LYS A 179 -25.01 -9.66 -11.25
CA LYS A 179 -26.18 -9.92 -12.11
C LYS A 179 -27.10 -11.00 -11.53
N ILE A 180 -26.51 -12.09 -11.03
CA ILE A 180 -27.26 -13.18 -10.38
C ILE A 180 -27.90 -12.67 -9.07
N ARG A 181 -27.17 -11.93 -8.27
CA ARG A 181 -27.68 -11.38 -7.01
C ARG A 181 -28.78 -10.35 -7.23
N LYS A 182 -28.71 -9.58 -8.30
CA LYS A 182 -29.78 -8.65 -8.71
C LYS A 182 -31.02 -9.43 -9.15
N GLN A 183 -30.86 -10.46 -9.98
CA GLN A 183 -31.95 -11.33 -10.40
C GLN A 183 -32.63 -12.02 -9.21
N ASN A 184 -31.86 -12.53 -8.27
CA ASN A 184 -32.40 -13.12 -7.03
C ASN A 184 -33.29 -12.14 -6.25
N LEU A 185 -32.93 -10.85 -6.22
CA LEU A 185 -33.74 -9.82 -5.57
C LEU A 185 -35.09 -9.63 -6.30
N GLU A 186 -35.04 -9.53 -7.62
CA GLU A 186 -36.24 -9.38 -8.47
C GLU A 186 -37.18 -10.61 -8.31
N ASP A 187 -36.62 -11.80 -8.38
CA ASP A 187 -37.35 -13.05 -8.23
C ASP A 187 -38.00 -13.18 -6.84
N GLU A 188 -37.29 -12.80 -5.78
CA GLU A 188 -37.84 -12.86 -4.43
C GLU A 188 -38.96 -11.83 -4.23
N ILE A 189 -38.82 -10.61 -4.77
CA ILE A 189 -39.89 -9.61 -4.75
C ILE A 189 -41.12 -10.15 -5.48
N TYR A 190 -40.91 -10.75 -6.65
CA TYR A 190 -42.01 -11.34 -7.47
C TYR A 190 -42.66 -12.51 -6.71
N ARG A 191 -41.88 -13.40 -6.09
CA ARG A 191 -42.38 -14.52 -5.27
C ARG A 191 -43.28 -14.01 -4.16
N ILE A 192 -42.83 -13.00 -3.41
CA ILE A 192 -43.61 -12.43 -2.30
C ILE A 192 -44.89 -11.73 -2.78
N LYS A 193 -44.82 -11.01 -3.90
CA LYS A 193 -46.01 -10.36 -4.50
C LYS A 193 -47.11 -11.38 -4.82
N LYS A 194 -46.73 -12.58 -5.22
CA LYS A 194 -47.71 -13.67 -5.56
C LYS A 194 -48.10 -14.53 -4.34
N SER A 195 -47.40 -14.40 -3.22
CA SER A 195 -47.69 -15.19 -2.01
C SER A 195 -48.84 -14.59 -1.19
N ASN A 196 -49.43 -15.42 -0.31
CA ASN A 196 -50.38 -14.99 0.69
C ASN A 196 -49.69 -14.74 2.05
N GLU A 197 -48.40 -14.36 2.02
CA GLU A 197 -47.65 -14.14 3.26
C GLU A 197 -48.19 -12.96 4.09
N ILE A 198 -48.26 -13.14 5.40
CA ILE A 198 -48.60 -12.07 6.34
C ILE A 198 -47.47 -11.01 6.26
N ASN A 199 -47.85 -9.72 6.22
CA ASN A 199 -46.93 -8.57 6.07
C ASN A 199 -46.13 -8.50 4.76
N LYS A 200 -46.66 -9.05 3.65
CA LYS A 200 -45.96 -9.03 2.36
C LYS A 200 -45.57 -7.62 1.92
N GLU A 201 -46.40 -6.62 2.11
CA GLU A 201 -46.11 -5.23 1.72
C GLU A 201 -44.88 -4.67 2.49
N LYS A 202 -44.79 -4.96 3.79
CA LYS A 202 -43.64 -4.56 4.60
C LYS A 202 -42.35 -5.27 4.16
N LYS A 203 -42.45 -6.56 3.78
CA LYS A 203 -41.32 -7.32 3.24
C LYS A 203 -40.85 -6.77 1.90
N ILE A 204 -41.78 -6.49 1.00
CA ILE A 204 -41.49 -5.92 -0.33
C ILE A 204 -40.79 -4.56 -0.16
N LYS A 205 -41.35 -3.64 0.63
CA LYS A 205 -40.73 -2.32 0.89
C LYS A 205 -39.31 -2.43 1.46
N ARG A 206 -39.01 -3.47 2.24
CA ARG A 206 -37.65 -3.72 2.75
C ARG A 206 -36.71 -4.23 1.67
N LEU A 207 -37.19 -5.09 0.76
CA LEU A 207 -36.41 -5.62 -0.35
C LEU A 207 -36.15 -4.56 -1.41
N GLU A 208 -37.12 -3.71 -1.71
CA GLU A 208 -36.97 -2.60 -2.67
C GLU A 208 -35.92 -1.56 -2.27
N LYS A 209 -35.51 -1.55 -0.99
CA LYS A 209 -34.39 -0.73 -0.50
C LYS A 209 -33.01 -1.37 -0.72
N ARG A 210 -32.96 -2.57 -1.23
CA ARG A 210 -31.73 -3.31 -1.49
C ARG A 210 -31.34 -3.21 -2.97
N TYR A 211 -30.08 -3.32 -3.23
CA TYR A 211 -29.54 -3.36 -4.60
C TYR A 211 -29.35 -4.78 -5.11
N SER A 212 -29.21 -5.75 -4.19
CA SER A 212 -29.00 -7.16 -4.54
C SER A 212 -29.46 -8.08 -3.40
N LEU A 213 -29.64 -9.37 -3.72
CA LEU A 213 -29.98 -10.42 -2.76
C LEU A 213 -29.05 -11.62 -2.96
N GLY A 214 -28.43 -12.03 -1.88
CA GLY A 214 -27.50 -13.18 -1.84
C GLY A 214 -26.17 -12.82 -1.20
N GLY A 215 -25.46 -13.84 -0.76
CA GLY A 215 -24.15 -13.72 -0.14
C GLY A 215 -23.03 -13.55 -1.17
N LEU A 216 -21.94 -12.93 -0.71
CA LEU A 216 -20.66 -12.97 -1.40
C LEU A 216 -19.85 -14.17 -0.91
N ASN A 217 -19.05 -14.74 -1.80
CA ASN A 217 -18.21 -15.90 -1.45
C ASN A 217 -16.87 -15.51 -0.83
N PHE A 218 -16.66 -14.26 -0.47
CA PHE A 218 -15.47 -13.74 0.20
C PHE A 218 -15.84 -12.85 1.39
N ASP A 219 -14.89 -12.66 2.29
CA ASP A 219 -15.05 -11.91 3.53
C ASP A 219 -14.26 -10.59 3.51
N ALA A 220 -13.16 -10.56 2.76
CA ALA A 220 -12.30 -9.42 2.59
C ALA A 220 -11.85 -9.27 1.14
N VAL A 221 -11.60 -8.04 0.73
CA VAL A 221 -10.93 -7.68 -0.53
C VAL A 221 -9.68 -6.88 -0.23
N VAL A 222 -8.56 -7.31 -0.77
CA VAL A 222 -7.31 -6.56 -0.80
C VAL A 222 -7.14 -5.98 -2.19
N ILE A 223 -7.02 -4.66 -2.27
CA ILE A 223 -6.85 -3.94 -3.53
C ILE A 223 -5.40 -3.46 -3.60
N ALA A 224 -4.66 -3.99 -4.56
CA ALA A 224 -3.25 -3.67 -4.78
C ALA A 224 -3.13 -2.57 -5.84
N ASP A 225 -3.72 -1.42 -5.59
CA ASP A 225 -3.73 -0.28 -6.51
C ASP A 225 -3.67 1.04 -5.75
N PHE A 226 -3.58 2.18 -6.44
CA PHE A 226 -3.41 3.50 -5.87
C PHE A 226 -4.11 4.58 -6.71
N ASP A 227 -4.24 5.77 -6.14
CA ASP A 227 -4.79 6.98 -6.75
C ASP A 227 -6.18 6.76 -7.39
N GLU A 228 -6.42 7.32 -8.56
CA GLU A 228 -7.70 7.26 -9.26
C GLU A 228 -8.09 5.84 -9.68
N SER A 229 -7.12 4.97 -9.95
CA SER A 229 -7.39 3.56 -10.27
C SER A 229 -7.98 2.83 -9.06
N LEU A 230 -7.44 3.05 -7.88
CA LEU A 230 -7.97 2.53 -6.63
C LEU A 230 -9.42 3.01 -6.38
N LYS A 231 -9.71 4.30 -6.61
CA LYS A 231 -11.07 4.85 -6.51
C LYS A 231 -12.03 4.14 -7.47
N SER A 232 -11.59 3.92 -8.71
CA SER A 232 -12.40 3.24 -9.72
C SER A 232 -12.77 1.82 -9.28
N VAL A 233 -11.83 1.08 -8.69
CA VAL A 233 -12.09 -0.26 -8.14
C VAL A 233 -13.07 -0.18 -6.97
N ALA A 234 -12.84 0.72 -6.02
CA ALA A 234 -13.71 0.89 -4.87
C ALA A 234 -15.14 1.27 -5.28
N THR A 235 -15.28 2.20 -6.21
CA THR A 235 -16.58 2.62 -6.75
C THR A 235 -17.30 1.47 -7.47
N SER A 236 -16.57 0.67 -8.26
CA SER A 236 -17.14 -0.51 -8.95
C SER A 236 -17.60 -1.58 -7.93
N LEU A 237 -16.87 -1.76 -6.84
CA LEU A 237 -17.29 -2.64 -5.75
C LEU A 237 -18.57 -2.12 -5.08
N LEU A 238 -18.65 -0.83 -4.77
CA LEU A 238 -19.83 -0.19 -4.18
C LEU A 238 -21.05 -0.32 -5.12
N TYR A 239 -20.84 -0.09 -6.42
CA TYR A 239 -21.89 -0.28 -7.44
C TYR A 239 -22.45 -1.71 -7.42
N THR A 240 -21.62 -2.71 -7.18
CA THR A 240 -22.03 -4.12 -7.09
C THR A 240 -22.52 -4.53 -5.69
N ASP A 241 -22.89 -3.58 -4.85
CA ASP A 241 -23.39 -3.81 -3.48
C ASP A 241 -22.36 -4.55 -2.57
N VAL A 242 -21.08 -4.20 -2.76
CA VAL A 242 -19.98 -4.63 -1.90
C VAL A 242 -19.40 -3.39 -1.23
N SER A 243 -19.55 -3.29 0.09
CA SER A 243 -19.19 -2.09 0.82
C SER A 243 -18.42 -2.40 2.11
N PRO A 244 -17.73 -1.44 2.70
CA PRO A 244 -17.10 -1.59 4.01
C PRO A 244 -18.08 -1.95 5.15
N LYS A 245 -19.39 -1.76 4.95
CA LYS A 245 -20.42 -2.17 5.90
C LYS A 245 -20.61 -3.70 5.98
N ASN A 246 -20.26 -4.41 4.92
CA ASN A 246 -20.49 -5.86 4.82
C ASN A 246 -19.22 -6.67 4.55
N LYS A 247 -18.12 -6.04 4.15
CA LYS A 247 -16.83 -6.69 3.84
C LYS A 247 -15.66 -5.84 4.29
N TYR A 248 -14.53 -6.46 4.59
CA TYR A 248 -13.30 -5.74 4.83
C TYR A 248 -12.69 -5.27 3.52
N PHE A 249 -12.45 -3.96 3.41
CA PHE A 249 -11.69 -3.36 2.34
C PHE A 249 -10.31 -3.04 2.85
N ILE A 250 -9.28 -3.55 2.19
CA ILE A 250 -7.89 -3.42 2.61
C ILE A 250 -7.09 -3.00 1.38
N ALA A 251 -6.23 -2.00 1.53
CA ALA A 251 -5.31 -1.62 0.47
C ALA A 251 -3.86 -1.63 0.92
N LEU A 252 -2.98 -1.66 -0.07
CA LEU A 252 -1.56 -1.46 0.14
C LEU A 252 -1.29 0.04 0.29
N ASN A 253 -0.87 0.47 1.45
CA ASN A 253 -0.21 1.73 1.85
C ASN A 253 -0.67 3.09 1.27
N GLN A 254 -1.68 3.18 0.40
CA GLN A 254 -1.96 4.41 -0.33
C GLN A 254 -3.39 4.95 -0.17
N TRP A 255 -4.11 4.40 0.79
CA TRP A 255 -5.50 4.82 1.05
C TRP A 255 -5.63 6.11 1.85
N PHE A 256 -4.55 6.65 2.38
CA PHE A 256 -4.63 7.87 3.16
C PHE A 256 -4.63 9.10 2.26
N ASN A 257 -5.70 9.24 1.49
CA ASN A 257 -5.99 10.46 0.76
C ASN A 257 -7.32 11.01 1.29
N GLN A 258 -7.33 12.29 1.68
CA GLN A 258 -8.51 12.98 2.21
C GLN A 258 -9.71 12.84 1.25
N SER A 259 -9.47 12.87 -0.05
CA SER A 259 -10.51 12.73 -1.06
C SER A 259 -11.29 11.42 -1.01
N LEU A 260 -10.74 10.35 -0.43
CA LEU A 260 -11.45 9.08 -0.22
C LEU A 260 -12.40 9.12 0.98
N LEU A 261 -12.11 9.97 1.97
CA LEU A 261 -12.98 10.18 3.13
C LEU A 261 -14.17 11.07 2.80
N ASP A 262 -14.01 11.96 1.81
CA ASP A 262 -15.05 12.91 1.40
C ASP A 262 -16.14 12.27 0.51
N GLU A 263 -15.90 11.05 -0.03
CA GLU A 263 -16.83 10.31 -0.89
C GLU A 263 -17.65 9.21 -0.15
N THR A 264 -17.50 9.09 1.17
CA THR A 264 -18.24 8.10 2.01
C THR A 264 -19.38 8.73 2.80
#